data_1f6c755f080c82ef781cd8ebcbe2d473
#
_entry.id   1f6c755f080c82ef781cd8ebcbe2d473
#
_cell.length_a   1.000
_cell.length_b   1.000
_cell.length_c   1.000
_cell.angle_alpha   90.00
_cell.angle_beta   90.00
_cell.angle_gamma   90.00
#
_symmetry.space_group_name_H-M   'P 1'
#
loop_
_entity.id
_entity.type
_entity.pdbx_description
1 polymer ?
#
loop_
_entity_poly.entity_id
_entity_poly.type
_entity_poly.pdbx_seq_one_letter_code
_entity_poly.pdbx_strand_id
1 'polypeptide(L)'
;LEQRKLYKTLENAFKHYPGFDNDRQLLCFILNEIISHENISITGGRIWELNDSRNAYIMVEQYGEVEKIRRGYTLKLENYPIFYEVGKNRSVLAKETDKYLSEIGIHLYSATGIGEKFKIKDIEGKDQYLYQYILALNSNDISVNLMNTMNIISTSVSAMLRTRGIETKARAIEKDLEKAREIQRSILPEHEYTFGNYEIFGISIPDRIVGGDFFDYLTFESDGDKLGVAIGDAASKGFSAAAQALYVSGALKMGAENELKMTAVMKKINNLVHRVFPYERFITLFYMEIYKDAKGLCLYVNAGHNPPIHLNYAANNMETLGSTGPVVGPAPEQEYNTDSFNFDKNDLLVLYTDGIVEATNSKFEFFGEDKLKEVILNNKNFSAKEIAQKIIEAVQKFSARAKYTDDKTVVVVKRIN
;
A
#
# COMPACT_ATOMS: atom_id res chain seq x y z
N LEU A 1 -15.02 37.69 20.90
CA LEU A 1 -15.87 37.63 19.67
C LEU A 1 -15.03 37.41 18.41
N GLU A 2 -13.88 38.07 18.27
CA GLU A 2 -12.94 37.92 17.12
C GLU A 2 -12.40 36.49 16.96
N GLN A 3 -11.93 35.88 18.04
CA GLN A 3 -11.37 34.52 17.97
C GLN A 3 -12.39 33.48 17.49
N ARG A 4 -13.67 33.58 17.91
CA ARG A 4 -14.71 32.66 17.45
C ARG A 4 -15.00 32.81 15.96
N LYS A 5 -14.89 34.01 15.42
CA LYS A 5 -15.09 34.29 14.00
C LYS A 5 -13.90 33.80 13.18
N LEU A 6 -12.69 34.02 13.65
CA LEU A 6 -11.47 33.48 13.06
C LEU A 6 -11.53 31.96 12.96
N TYR A 7 -11.95 31.25 14.05
CA TYR A 7 -12.12 29.81 14.00
C TYR A 7 -13.13 29.37 12.94
N LYS A 8 -14.24 30.09 12.77
CA LYS A 8 -15.24 29.79 11.75
C LYS A 8 -14.69 30.01 10.33
N THR A 9 -13.89 31.04 10.11
CA THR A 9 -13.20 31.30 8.83
C THR A 9 -12.21 30.18 8.51
N LEU A 10 -11.40 29.76 9.49
CA LEU A 10 -10.46 28.66 9.33
C LEU A 10 -11.19 27.30 9.12
N GLU A 11 -12.32 27.09 9.81
CA GLU A 11 -13.16 25.90 9.59
C GLU A 11 -13.75 25.85 8.16
N ASN A 12 -14.19 27.00 7.64
CA ASN A 12 -14.63 27.09 6.26
C ASN A 12 -13.48 26.81 5.26
N ALA A 13 -12.30 27.35 5.50
CA ALA A 13 -11.13 27.04 4.70
C ALA A 13 -10.81 25.55 4.72
N PHE A 14 -10.95 24.90 5.89
CA PHE A 14 -10.78 23.45 6.02
C PHE A 14 -11.81 22.66 5.21
N LYS A 15 -13.06 23.08 5.14
CA LYS A 15 -14.09 22.41 4.34
C LYS A 15 -13.83 22.50 2.83
N HIS A 16 -13.23 23.60 2.36
CA HIS A 16 -12.91 23.82 0.93
C HIS A 16 -11.52 23.31 0.53
N TYR A 17 -10.71 22.91 1.49
CA TYR A 17 -9.33 22.47 1.35
C TYR A 17 -9.09 21.40 0.27
N PRO A 18 -9.97 20.38 0.06
CA PRO A 18 -9.74 19.38 -0.99
C PRO A 18 -9.79 19.93 -2.43
N GLY A 19 -10.34 21.13 -2.63
CA GLY A 19 -10.50 21.76 -3.95
C GLY A 19 -9.29 22.54 -4.45
N PHE A 20 -8.20 22.68 -3.66
CA PHE A 20 -7.03 23.44 -4.08
C PHE A 20 -5.94 22.53 -4.66
N ASP A 21 -5.32 22.93 -5.78
CA ASP A 21 -4.28 22.14 -6.45
C ASP A 21 -2.95 22.14 -5.68
N ASN A 22 -2.62 23.24 -4.98
CA ASN A 22 -1.37 23.39 -4.26
C ASN A 22 -1.51 24.24 -2.99
N ASP A 23 -0.46 24.21 -2.15
CA ASP A 23 -0.43 24.91 -0.87
C ASP A 23 -0.52 26.44 -1.03
N ARG A 24 0.04 26.99 -2.11
CA ARG A 24 -0.02 28.44 -2.38
C ARG A 24 -1.46 28.90 -2.59
N GLN A 25 -2.26 28.16 -3.38
CA GLN A 25 -3.68 28.50 -3.60
C GLN A 25 -4.47 28.46 -2.29
N LEU A 26 -4.24 27.46 -1.45
CA LEU A 26 -4.86 27.37 -0.13
C LEU A 26 -4.48 28.55 0.76
N LEU A 27 -3.20 28.92 0.82
CA LEU A 27 -2.73 30.06 1.60
C LEU A 27 -3.31 31.39 1.10
N CYS A 28 -3.38 31.58 -0.23
CA CYS A 28 -4.02 32.73 -0.86
C CYS A 28 -5.50 32.84 -0.48
N PHE A 29 -6.23 31.74 -0.55
CA PHE A 29 -7.63 31.68 -0.14
C PHE A 29 -7.79 32.04 1.34
N ILE A 30 -7.01 31.44 2.22
CA ILE A 30 -7.05 31.70 3.66
C ILE A 30 -6.73 33.16 3.97
N LEU A 31 -5.70 33.73 3.34
CA LEU A 31 -5.33 35.12 3.55
C LEU A 31 -6.45 36.06 3.10
N ASN A 32 -7.05 35.82 1.94
CA ASN A 32 -8.15 36.63 1.41
C ASN A 32 -9.40 36.54 2.31
N GLU A 33 -9.74 35.35 2.77
CA GLU A 33 -10.86 35.13 3.72
C GLU A 33 -10.63 35.89 5.04
N ILE A 34 -9.40 35.87 5.60
CA ILE A 34 -9.07 36.58 6.85
C ILE A 34 -9.21 38.08 6.66
N ILE A 35 -8.71 38.63 5.55
CA ILE A 35 -8.75 40.08 5.25
C ILE A 35 -10.17 40.52 4.96
N SER A 36 -10.96 39.75 4.27
CA SER A 36 -12.35 40.07 3.91
C SER A 36 -13.31 40.11 5.11
N HIS A 37 -12.85 39.70 6.28
CA HIS A 37 -13.69 39.56 7.46
C HIS A 37 -13.67 40.89 8.27
N GLU A 38 -14.72 41.71 8.18
CA GLU A 38 -14.86 43.03 8.83
C GLU A 38 -14.58 43.08 10.33
N ASN A 39 -14.53 41.96 11.01
CA ASN A 39 -14.34 41.88 12.45
C ASN A 39 -12.98 41.31 12.87
N ILE A 40 -12.06 41.12 11.94
CA ILE A 40 -10.65 40.81 12.20
C ILE A 40 -9.87 42.06 11.91
N SER A 41 -9.05 42.52 12.86
CA SER A 41 -8.30 43.80 12.73
C SER A 41 -7.11 43.69 11.75
N ILE A 42 -7.15 42.75 10.82
CA ILE A 42 -6.13 42.51 9.79
C ILE A 42 -6.63 43.16 8.49
N THR A 43 -5.92 44.18 8.02
CA THR A 43 -6.28 44.96 6.83
C THR A 43 -5.61 44.46 5.56
N GLY A 44 -4.52 43.70 5.68
CA GLY A 44 -3.80 43.16 4.54
C GLY A 44 -2.70 42.18 4.95
N GLY A 45 -2.10 41.56 3.96
CA GLY A 45 -1.02 40.60 4.24
C GLY A 45 -0.28 40.13 2.99
N ARG A 46 0.85 39.48 3.23
CA ARG A 46 1.74 38.91 2.22
C ARG A 46 2.14 37.48 2.57
N ILE A 47 2.30 36.69 1.54
CA ILE A 47 2.80 35.32 1.65
C ILE A 47 4.20 35.26 1.08
N TRP A 48 5.12 34.77 1.89
CA TRP A 48 6.51 34.55 1.51
C TRP A 48 6.78 33.03 1.59
N GLU A 49 7.52 32.54 0.62
CA GLU A 49 7.87 31.10 0.53
C GLU A 49 9.38 30.94 0.59
N LEU A 50 9.83 29.99 1.39
CA LEU A 50 11.23 29.62 1.48
C LEU A 50 11.68 28.95 0.17
N ASN A 51 12.76 29.43 -0.42
CA ASN A 51 13.31 28.83 -1.64
C ASN A 51 13.92 27.43 -1.37
N ASP A 52 14.12 26.65 -2.44
CA ASP A 52 14.66 25.28 -2.35
C ASP A 52 16.05 25.22 -1.70
N SER A 53 16.88 26.25 -1.91
CA SER A 53 18.21 26.37 -1.30
C SER A 53 18.15 26.73 0.18
N ARG A 54 16.98 27.07 0.72
CA ARG A 54 16.73 27.48 2.11
C ARG A 54 17.61 28.64 2.59
N ASN A 55 17.89 29.59 1.71
CA ASN A 55 18.72 30.76 2.00
C ASN A 55 17.99 32.09 1.77
N ALA A 56 16.74 32.05 1.28
CA ALA A 56 15.94 33.25 1.02
C ALA A 56 14.44 32.97 1.04
N TYR A 57 13.65 33.99 1.35
CA TYR A 57 12.21 34.00 1.15
C TYR A 57 11.83 34.78 -0.09
N ILE A 58 10.90 34.25 -0.88
CA ILE A 58 10.40 34.83 -2.12
C ILE A 58 8.94 35.28 -1.91
N MET A 59 8.58 36.48 -2.29
CA MET A 59 7.22 36.98 -2.20
C MET A 59 6.34 36.30 -3.24
N VAL A 60 5.32 35.58 -2.78
CA VAL A 60 4.39 34.83 -3.60
C VAL A 60 3.16 35.65 -3.97
N GLU A 61 2.48 36.22 -2.96
CA GLU A 61 1.21 36.91 -3.16
C GLU A 61 0.96 37.94 -2.04
N GLN A 62 0.12 38.95 -2.32
CA GLN A 62 -0.28 39.97 -1.38
C GLN A 62 -1.74 40.38 -1.59
N TYR A 63 -2.44 40.64 -0.50
CA TYR A 63 -3.87 41.00 -0.49
C TYR A 63 -4.17 42.14 0.49
N GLY A 64 -5.28 42.84 0.24
CA GLY A 64 -5.78 43.89 1.11
C GLY A 64 -5.01 45.19 1.01
N GLU A 65 -5.10 46.00 2.09
CA GLU A 65 -4.39 47.30 2.22
C GLU A 65 -2.94 47.03 2.57
N VAL A 66 -2.09 46.97 1.56
CA VAL A 66 -0.65 46.73 1.68
C VAL A 66 0.11 47.61 0.69
N GLU A 67 1.27 48.09 1.11
CA GLU A 67 2.25 48.66 0.19
C GLU A 67 2.69 47.57 -0.79
N LYS A 68 2.61 47.86 -2.10
CA LYS A 68 2.85 46.83 -3.13
C LYS A 68 4.32 46.49 -3.29
N ILE A 69 4.67 45.29 -2.98
CA ILE A 69 5.98 44.69 -3.27
C ILE A 69 5.88 43.91 -4.59
N ARG A 70 6.91 43.98 -5.43
CA ARG A 70 6.97 43.22 -6.68
C ARG A 70 6.90 41.71 -6.39
N ARG A 71 5.99 41.02 -7.04
CA ARG A 71 5.93 39.54 -6.98
C ARG A 71 7.27 38.93 -7.40
N GLY A 72 7.74 37.92 -6.68
CA GLY A 72 9.05 37.30 -6.87
C GLY A 72 10.21 38.06 -6.21
N TYR A 73 9.93 39.17 -5.49
CA TYR A 73 10.95 39.86 -4.69
C TYR A 73 11.52 38.89 -3.64
N THR A 74 12.85 38.92 -3.47
CA THR A 74 13.57 37.95 -2.67
C THR A 74 14.26 38.60 -1.48
N LEU A 75 14.00 38.06 -0.28
CA LEU A 75 14.64 38.47 0.98
C LEU A 75 15.66 37.41 1.38
N LYS A 76 16.95 37.71 1.27
CA LYS A 76 18.01 36.81 1.68
C LYS A 76 18.12 36.77 3.21
N LEU A 77 18.26 35.54 3.77
CA LEU A 77 18.30 35.33 5.23
C LEU A 77 19.43 36.10 5.92
N GLU A 78 20.59 36.22 5.25
CA GLU A 78 21.76 36.95 5.77
C GLU A 78 21.47 38.43 6.11
N ASN A 79 20.50 39.04 5.43
CA ASN A 79 20.12 40.45 5.62
C ASN A 79 18.92 40.61 6.56
N TYR A 80 18.26 39.52 6.94
CA TYR A 80 16.99 39.55 7.69
C TYR A 80 16.98 38.52 8.84
N PRO A 81 17.69 38.82 9.96
CA PRO A 81 17.73 37.92 11.13
C PRO A 81 16.37 37.61 11.74
N ILE A 82 15.36 38.44 11.46
CA ILE A 82 13.97 38.24 11.92
C ILE A 82 13.38 36.89 11.53
N PHE A 83 13.80 36.30 10.40
CA PHE A 83 13.31 35.01 9.98
C PHE A 83 13.75 33.88 10.94
N TYR A 84 14.91 34.00 11.58
CA TYR A 84 15.36 33.10 12.61
C TYR A 84 14.56 33.26 13.91
N GLU A 85 14.15 34.52 14.22
CA GLU A 85 13.24 34.76 15.34
C GLU A 85 11.86 34.16 15.12
N VAL A 86 11.30 34.29 13.90
CA VAL A 86 10.08 33.57 13.52
C VAL A 86 10.27 32.06 13.64
N GLY A 87 11.42 31.56 13.18
CA GLY A 87 11.80 30.16 13.35
C GLY A 87 11.78 29.68 14.81
N LYS A 88 12.20 30.51 15.74
CA LYS A 88 12.25 30.23 17.18
C LYS A 88 10.88 30.41 17.86
N ASN A 89 10.23 31.55 17.64
CA ASN A 89 9.05 31.99 18.40
C ASN A 89 7.72 31.77 17.68
N ARG A 90 7.77 31.32 16.43
CA ARG A 90 6.64 31.12 15.50
C ARG A 90 6.06 32.44 14.97
N SER A 91 5.77 33.40 15.83
CA SER A 91 5.21 34.71 15.45
C SER A 91 6.02 35.83 16.09
N VAL A 92 6.19 36.93 15.35
CA VAL A 92 6.92 38.11 15.78
C VAL A 92 6.19 39.38 15.36
N LEU A 93 6.31 40.43 16.19
CA LEU A 93 5.92 41.79 15.89
C LEU A 93 7.20 42.61 15.79
N ALA A 94 7.47 43.21 14.63
CA ALA A 94 8.68 43.98 14.39
C ALA A 94 8.36 45.47 14.14
N LYS A 95 9.21 46.33 14.69
CA LYS A 95 9.12 47.80 14.54
C LYS A 95 10.19 48.35 13.62
N GLU A 96 11.14 47.54 13.19
CA GLU A 96 12.23 47.92 12.31
C GLU A 96 12.15 47.13 11.02
N THR A 97 12.26 47.80 9.88
CA THR A 97 12.27 47.23 8.55
C THR A 97 13.56 47.59 7.83
N ASP A 98 13.87 46.91 6.74
CA ASP A 98 15.00 47.29 5.92
C ASP A 98 14.77 48.63 5.19
N LYS A 99 15.86 49.17 4.62
CA LYS A 99 15.81 50.44 3.92
C LYS A 99 14.78 50.45 2.79
N TYR A 100 14.69 49.38 2.01
CA TYR A 100 13.74 49.28 0.90
C TYR A 100 12.30 49.24 1.40
N LEU A 101 11.98 48.40 2.38
CA LEU A 101 10.64 48.35 2.95
C LEU A 101 10.23 49.64 3.63
N SER A 102 11.20 50.31 4.28
CA SER A 102 10.97 51.63 4.90
C SER A 102 10.70 52.74 3.86
N GLU A 103 11.42 52.72 2.73
CA GLU A 103 11.23 53.70 1.62
C GLU A 103 9.86 53.55 0.95
N ILE A 104 9.26 52.35 0.94
CA ILE A 104 7.90 52.09 0.44
C ILE A 104 6.82 52.18 1.53
N GLY A 105 7.15 52.76 2.71
CA GLY A 105 6.19 53.02 3.77
C GLY A 105 5.92 51.89 4.74
N ILE A 106 6.63 50.78 4.67
CA ILE A 106 6.46 49.64 5.58
C ILE A 106 7.37 49.81 6.79
N HIS A 107 6.86 50.41 7.85
CA HIS A 107 7.61 50.65 9.09
C HIS A 107 7.30 49.67 10.21
N LEU A 108 6.13 49.02 10.16
CA LEU A 108 5.68 48.03 11.14
C LEU A 108 5.17 46.79 10.40
N TYR A 109 5.56 45.63 10.86
CA TYR A 109 5.01 44.39 10.33
C TYR A 109 4.91 43.30 11.39
N SER A 110 4.01 42.37 11.18
CA SER A 110 3.90 41.18 11.93
C SER A 110 4.15 39.97 11.01
N ALA A 111 4.87 38.99 11.49
CA ALA A 111 5.20 37.81 10.69
C ALA A 111 4.96 36.54 11.50
N THR A 112 4.39 35.54 10.86
CA THR A 112 4.19 34.20 11.46
C THR A 112 4.60 33.08 10.50
N GLY A 113 5.25 32.04 11.05
CA GLY A 113 5.71 30.90 10.29
C GLY A 113 4.59 29.87 10.10
N ILE A 114 4.44 29.36 8.88
CA ILE A 114 3.41 28.40 8.48
C ILE A 114 4.05 27.21 7.74
N GLY A 115 3.46 26.04 7.88
CA GLY A 115 3.88 24.83 7.19
C GLY A 115 4.96 24.06 7.94
N GLU A 116 5.84 23.42 7.19
CA GLU A 116 6.92 22.60 7.71
C GLU A 116 8.03 23.50 8.31
N LYS A 117 8.67 23.00 9.36
CA LYS A 117 9.77 23.69 10.05
C LYS A 117 11.09 22.97 9.74
N PHE A 118 12.01 23.67 9.10
CA PHE A 118 13.30 23.15 8.67
C PHE A 118 14.41 23.58 9.63
N LYS A 119 15.29 22.66 9.97
CA LYS A 119 16.53 22.94 10.69
C LYS A 119 17.62 23.26 9.66
N ILE A 120 18.30 24.38 9.83
CA ILE A 120 19.42 24.83 9.00
C ILE A 120 20.59 25.24 9.90
N LYS A 121 21.76 25.48 9.31
CA LYS A 121 22.88 26.14 9.98
C LYS A 121 23.02 27.57 9.43
N ASP A 122 23.20 28.54 10.33
CA ASP A 122 23.53 29.91 9.93
C ASP A 122 25.01 30.04 9.50
N ILE A 123 25.41 31.27 9.16
CA ILE A 123 26.77 31.57 8.70
C ILE A 123 27.83 31.24 9.77
N GLU A 124 27.45 31.28 11.05
CA GLU A 124 28.31 30.93 12.19
C GLU A 124 28.27 29.43 12.53
N GLY A 125 27.52 28.64 11.78
CA GLY A 125 27.35 27.20 12.01
C GLY A 125 26.38 26.84 13.12
N LYS A 126 25.63 27.81 13.69
CA LYS A 126 24.62 27.56 14.72
C LYS A 126 23.34 26.99 14.13
N ASP A 127 22.70 26.12 14.87
CA ASP A 127 21.40 25.57 14.50
C ASP A 127 20.30 26.63 14.55
N GLN A 128 19.67 26.86 13.43
CA GLN A 128 18.54 27.76 13.26
C GLN A 128 17.34 27.01 12.67
N TYR A 129 16.19 27.66 12.73
CA TYR A 129 14.95 27.07 12.23
C TYR A 129 14.22 28.04 11.28
N LEU A 130 13.65 27.52 10.20
CA LEU A 130 12.87 28.27 9.23
C LEU A 130 11.55 27.55 8.98
N TYR A 131 10.50 28.31 8.71
CA TYR A 131 9.22 27.77 8.24
C TYR A 131 9.15 27.76 6.72
N GLN A 132 8.40 26.83 6.16
CA GLN A 132 8.16 26.72 4.72
C GLN A 132 7.57 28.02 4.14
N TYR A 133 6.62 28.60 4.85
CA TYR A 133 6.00 29.87 4.50
C TYR A 133 6.08 30.85 5.66
N ILE A 134 6.13 32.15 5.32
CA ILE A 134 5.92 33.26 6.24
C ILE A 134 4.69 34.01 5.79
N LEU A 135 3.76 34.20 6.70
CA LEU A 135 2.61 35.08 6.53
C LEU A 135 2.90 36.39 7.27
N ALA A 136 3.10 37.45 6.53
CA ALA A 136 3.22 38.80 7.08
C ALA A 136 1.85 39.49 7.02
N LEU A 137 1.38 40.03 8.15
CA LEU A 137 0.05 40.60 8.27
C LEU A 137 0.15 42.07 8.67
N ASN A 138 -0.67 42.92 8.04
CA ASN A 138 -0.87 44.32 8.41
C ASN A 138 -2.10 44.43 9.31
N SER A 139 -2.02 45.25 10.35
CA SER A 139 -3.13 45.50 11.25
C SER A 139 -3.03 46.94 11.78
N ASN A 140 -4.18 47.53 12.03
CA ASN A 140 -4.28 48.84 12.69
C ASN A 140 -3.99 48.79 14.19
N ASP A 141 -4.03 47.57 14.78
CA ASP A 141 -3.74 47.33 16.19
C ASP A 141 -2.61 46.29 16.29
N ILE A 142 -1.41 46.75 16.68
CA ILE A 142 -0.27 45.88 16.94
C ILE A 142 -0.20 45.62 18.44
N SER A 143 -0.96 44.63 18.86
CA SER A 143 -1.15 44.25 20.27
C SER A 143 -0.85 42.79 20.52
N VAL A 144 -0.88 42.41 21.79
CA VAL A 144 -0.84 40.98 22.23
C VAL A 144 -1.97 40.17 21.59
N ASN A 145 -3.12 40.78 21.31
CA ASN A 145 -4.25 40.12 20.65
C ASN A 145 -3.89 39.73 19.20
N LEU A 146 -3.20 40.62 18.47
CA LEU A 146 -2.70 40.27 17.12
C LEU A 146 -1.73 39.11 17.18
N MET A 147 -0.80 39.05 18.13
CA MET A 147 0.14 37.94 18.32
C MET A 147 -0.60 36.61 18.54
N ASN A 148 -1.63 36.60 19.39
CA ASN A 148 -2.45 35.44 19.64
C ASN A 148 -3.20 35.00 18.37
N THR A 149 -3.77 35.94 17.64
CA THR A 149 -4.45 35.68 16.35
C THR A 149 -3.51 35.04 15.34
N MET A 150 -2.30 35.58 15.20
CA MET A 150 -1.28 35.04 14.30
C MET A 150 -0.87 33.61 14.69
N ASN A 151 -0.70 33.34 15.98
CA ASN A 151 -0.37 31.99 16.46
C ASN A 151 -1.49 31.00 16.18
N ILE A 152 -2.76 31.40 16.31
CA ILE A 152 -3.92 30.57 15.96
C ILE A 152 -3.92 30.27 14.46
N ILE A 153 -3.78 31.30 13.61
CA ILE A 153 -3.70 31.15 12.16
C ILE A 153 -2.57 30.19 11.79
N SER A 154 -1.36 30.48 12.28
CA SER A 154 -0.17 29.68 11.98
C SER A 154 -0.35 28.21 12.36
N THR A 155 -0.85 27.95 13.57
CA THR A 155 -1.03 26.57 14.06
C THR A 155 -2.07 25.83 13.25
N SER A 156 -3.22 26.45 13.02
CA SER A 156 -4.32 25.82 12.27
C SER A 156 -3.95 25.57 10.82
N VAL A 157 -3.36 26.57 10.15
CA VAL A 157 -2.97 26.43 8.73
C VAL A 157 -1.82 25.44 8.57
N SER A 158 -0.84 25.45 9.48
CA SER A 158 0.24 24.43 9.44
C SER A 158 -0.29 23.02 9.63
N ALA A 159 -1.32 22.82 10.48
CA ALA A 159 -1.98 21.53 10.63
C ALA A 159 -2.70 21.12 9.33
N MET A 160 -3.41 22.05 8.68
CA MET A 160 -4.06 21.78 7.38
C MET A 160 -3.05 21.35 6.30
N LEU A 161 -1.95 22.09 6.15
CA LEU A 161 -0.91 21.77 5.16
C LEU A 161 -0.28 20.40 5.43
N ARG A 162 -0.02 20.07 6.71
CA ARG A 162 0.50 18.75 7.11
C ARG A 162 -0.47 17.62 6.73
N THR A 163 -1.75 17.77 7.06
CA THR A 163 -2.79 16.78 6.73
C THR A 163 -2.85 16.58 5.22
N ARG A 164 -2.87 17.67 4.45
CA ARG A 164 -2.85 17.63 2.99
C ARG A 164 -1.63 16.87 2.44
N GLY A 165 -0.44 17.18 2.95
CA GLY A 165 0.78 16.50 2.54
C GLY A 165 0.73 14.98 2.79
N ILE A 166 0.16 14.57 3.92
CA ILE A 166 -0.05 13.15 4.26
C ILE A 166 -1.05 12.51 3.30
N GLU A 167 -2.21 13.12 3.08
CA GLU A 167 -3.24 12.60 2.18
C GLU A 167 -2.77 12.51 0.73
N THR A 168 -2.04 13.51 0.24
CA THR A 168 -1.48 13.50 -1.13
C THR A 168 -0.48 12.37 -1.31
N LYS A 169 0.43 12.17 -0.33
CA LYS A 169 1.37 11.04 -0.33
C LYS A 169 0.65 9.70 -0.25
N ALA A 170 -0.37 9.58 0.61
CA ALA A 170 -1.16 8.36 0.75
C ALA A 170 -1.86 7.99 -0.57
N ARG A 171 -2.50 8.95 -1.25
CA ARG A 171 -3.14 8.74 -2.56
C ARG A 171 -2.13 8.35 -3.66
N ALA A 172 -0.93 8.92 -3.64
CA ALA A 172 0.11 8.55 -4.59
C ALA A 172 0.57 7.09 -4.38
N ILE A 173 0.79 6.68 -3.13
CA ILE A 173 1.14 5.30 -2.77
C ILE A 173 0.02 4.33 -3.15
N GLU A 174 -1.24 4.67 -2.85
CA GLU A 174 -2.41 3.86 -3.22
C GLU A 174 -2.49 3.65 -4.73
N LYS A 175 -2.29 4.71 -5.53
CA LYS A 175 -2.25 4.62 -6.99
C LYS A 175 -1.12 3.72 -7.52
N ASP A 176 0.04 3.76 -6.89
CA ASP A 176 1.16 2.89 -7.30
C ASP A 176 0.92 1.43 -6.90
N LEU A 177 0.23 1.19 -5.76
CA LEU A 177 -0.21 -0.15 -5.37
C LEU A 177 -1.29 -0.71 -6.31
N GLU A 178 -2.24 0.12 -6.79
CA GLU A 178 -3.22 -0.32 -7.79
C GLU A 178 -2.54 -0.74 -9.12
N LYS A 179 -1.51 -0.02 -9.57
CA LYS A 179 -0.72 -0.45 -10.73
C LYS A 179 -0.02 -1.78 -10.49
N ALA A 180 0.55 -1.97 -9.29
CA ALA A 180 1.17 -3.25 -8.92
C ALA A 180 0.15 -4.40 -8.93
N ARG A 181 -1.09 -4.15 -8.50
CA ARG A 181 -2.21 -5.09 -8.58
C ARG A 181 -2.56 -5.46 -10.02
N GLU A 182 -2.60 -4.48 -10.93
CA GLU A 182 -2.85 -4.72 -12.35
C GLU A 182 -1.76 -5.63 -12.96
N ILE A 183 -0.49 -5.38 -12.63
CA ILE A 183 0.63 -6.22 -13.06
C ILE A 183 0.49 -7.63 -12.49
N GLN A 184 0.21 -7.78 -11.19
CA GLN A 184 0.04 -9.10 -10.57
C GLN A 184 -1.09 -9.88 -11.25
N ARG A 185 -2.25 -9.24 -11.49
CA ARG A 185 -3.38 -9.88 -12.19
C ARG A 185 -3.07 -10.30 -13.62
N SER A 186 -2.24 -9.54 -14.34
CA SER A 186 -1.87 -9.89 -15.71
C SER A 186 -0.92 -11.09 -15.82
N ILE A 187 -0.28 -11.46 -14.72
CA ILE A 187 0.67 -12.59 -14.64
C ILE A 187 -0.02 -13.87 -14.16
N LEU A 188 -1.06 -13.74 -13.32
CA LEU A 188 -1.87 -14.88 -12.88
C LEU A 188 -2.56 -15.52 -14.09
N PRO A 189 -2.71 -16.87 -14.09
CA PRO A 189 -3.39 -17.57 -15.18
C PRO A 189 -4.89 -17.25 -15.19
N GLU A 190 -5.57 -17.57 -16.29
CA GLU A 190 -7.03 -17.59 -16.34
C GLU A 190 -7.58 -18.54 -15.27
N HIS A 191 -8.71 -18.17 -14.68
CA HIS A 191 -9.31 -18.96 -13.59
C HIS A 191 -9.69 -20.38 -13.99
N GLU A 192 -10.17 -20.57 -15.22
CA GLU A 192 -10.69 -21.82 -15.74
C GLU A 192 -9.73 -22.42 -16.78
N TYR A 193 -9.40 -23.67 -16.62
CA TYR A 193 -8.54 -24.41 -17.54
C TYR A 193 -9.03 -25.83 -17.73
N THR A 194 -9.02 -26.32 -18.98
CA THR A 194 -9.36 -27.72 -19.31
C THR A 194 -8.14 -28.41 -19.89
N PHE A 195 -7.80 -29.55 -19.33
CA PHE A 195 -6.66 -30.34 -19.78
C PHE A 195 -7.05 -31.82 -19.93
N GLY A 196 -7.25 -32.27 -21.17
CA GLY A 196 -7.74 -33.64 -21.44
C GLY A 196 -9.06 -33.91 -20.71
N ASN A 197 -9.01 -34.85 -19.77
CA ASN A 197 -10.15 -35.23 -18.92
C ASN A 197 -10.21 -34.46 -17.59
N TYR A 198 -9.48 -33.37 -17.45
CA TYR A 198 -9.46 -32.59 -16.21
C TYR A 198 -10.12 -31.23 -16.40
N GLU A 199 -11.04 -30.91 -15.51
CA GLU A 199 -11.50 -29.54 -15.26
C GLU A 199 -10.68 -28.93 -14.12
N ILE A 200 -10.15 -27.74 -14.33
CA ILE A 200 -9.33 -27.04 -13.33
C ILE A 200 -9.90 -25.64 -13.15
N PHE A 201 -10.06 -25.22 -11.91
CA PHE A 201 -10.47 -23.86 -11.60
C PHE A 201 -9.68 -23.34 -10.41
N GLY A 202 -9.02 -22.19 -10.60
CA GLY A 202 -8.28 -21.48 -9.56
C GLY A 202 -8.88 -20.10 -9.30
N ILE A 203 -8.92 -19.69 -8.04
CA ILE A 203 -9.31 -18.36 -7.61
C ILE A 203 -8.43 -17.89 -6.46
N SER A 204 -7.92 -16.67 -6.56
CA SER A 204 -7.18 -16.00 -5.50
C SER A 204 -7.82 -14.67 -5.18
N ILE A 205 -8.10 -14.44 -3.90
CA ILE A 205 -8.72 -13.21 -3.37
C ILE A 205 -7.75 -12.64 -2.35
N PRO A 206 -7.00 -11.60 -2.72
CA PRO A 206 -6.07 -10.96 -1.81
C PRO A 206 -6.82 -10.21 -0.69
N ASP A 207 -6.26 -10.23 0.52
CA ASP A 207 -6.76 -9.46 1.66
C ASP A 207 -6.52 -7.96 1.49
N ARG A 208 -5.42 -7.61 0.83
CA ARG A 208 -5.03 -6.23 0.54
C ARG A 208 -5.11 -5.93 -0.95
N ILE A 209 -4.52 -4.81 -1.36
CA ILE A 209 -4.46 -4.40 -2.78
C ILE A 209 -3.70 -5.45 -3.61
N VAL A 210 -2.61 -6.00 -3.05
CA VAL A 210 -1.82 -7.08 -3.63
C VAL A 210 -1.62 -8.19 -2.60
N GLY A 211 -1.53 -9.45 -3.03
CA GLY A 211 -1.43 -10.65 -2.20
C GLY A 211 -0.11 -11.40 -2.37
N GLY A 212 0.23 -12.20 -1.36
CA GLY A 212 1.36 -13.15 -1.37
C GLY A 212 1.01 -14.50 -1.98
N ASP A 213 -0.27 -14.82 -2.02
CA ASP A 213 -0.77 -16.03 -2.63
C ASP A 213 -0.70 -15.98 -4.15
N PHE A 214 -0.38 -17.11 -4.75
CA PHE A 214 -0.47 -17.30 -6.19
C PHE A 214 -0.80 -18.74 -6.54
N PHE A 215 -1.36 -18.94 -7.72
CA PHE A 215 -1.45 -20.23 -8.40
C PHE A 215 -1.04 -20.09 -9.85
N ASP A 216 -0.65 -21.19 -10.48
CA ASP A 216 -0.23 -21.16 -11.88
C ASP A 216 -0.53 -22.49 -12.60
N TYR A 217 -0.72 -22.39 -13.91
CA TYR A 217 -0.86 -23.51 -14.82
C TYR A 217 0.33 -23.49 -15.80
N LEU A 218 1.13 -24.53 -15.78
CA LEU A 218 2.40 -24.61 -16.49
C LEU A 218 2.27 -25.57 -17.66
N THR A 219 2.36 -25.04 -18.85
CA THR A 219 2.38 -25.82 -20.10
C THR A 219 3.81 -26.17 -20.49
N PHE A 220 3.97 -27.32 -21.13
CA PHE A 220 5.26 -27.81 -21.61
C PHE A 220 5.24 -27.83 -23.14
N GLU A 221 6.17 -27.12 -23.80
CA GLU A 221 6.14 -26.93 -25.26
C GLU A 221 6.32 -28.25 -26.03
N SER A 222 7.18 -29.14 -25.54
CA SER A 222 7.46 -30.43 -26.20
C SER A 222 6.56 -31.57 -25.76
N ASP A 223 5.82 -31.42 -24.65
CA ASP A 223 4.98 -32.47 -24.04
C ASP A 223 3.57 -31.96 -23.82
N GLY A 224 2.75 -31.96 -24.87
CA GLY A 224 1.33 -31.58 -24.80
C GLY A 224 0.46 -32.53 -23.95
N ASP A 225 1.01 -33.64 -23.45
CA ASP A 225 0.33 -34.63 -22.62
C ASP A 225 0.58 -34.43 -21.13
N LYS A 226 1.28 -33.33 -20.73
CA LYS A 226 1.59 -32.97 -19.36
C LYS A 226 1.17 -31.53 -19.05
N LEU A 227 0.62 -31.31 -17.85
CA LEU A 227 0.30 -30.00 -17.30
C LEU A 227 0.81 -29.90 -15.88
N GLY A 228 1.51 -28.80 -15.58
CA GLY A 228 1.87 -28.43 -14.22
C GLY A 228 0.79 -27.57 -13.56
N VAL A 229 0.51 -27.82 -12.29
CA VAL A 229 -0.35 -26.95 -11.45
C VAL A 229 0.44 -26.61 -10.20
N ALA A 230 0.52 -25.33 -9.87
CA ALA A 230 1.21 -24.85 -8.69
C ALA A 230 0.31 -23.93 -7.85
N ILE A 231 0.51 -23.97 -6.53
CA ILE A 231 -0.04 -23.01 -5.58
C ILE A 231 1.03 -22.69 -4.56
N GLY A 232 1.15 -21.44 -4.17
CA GLY A 232 2.13 -21.01 -3.17
C GLY A 232 1.66 -19.82 -2.38
N ASP A 233 2.24 -19.69 -1.19
CA ASP A 233 2.02 -18.57 -0.27
C ASP A 233 3.36 -18.05 0.25
N ALA A 234 3.54 -16.73 0.18
CA ALA A 234 4.73 -16.04 0.64
C ALA A 234 4.57 -15.56 2.09
N ALA A 235 5.47 -16.02 2.99
CA ALA A 235 5.47 -15.69 4.42
C ALA A 235 5.76 -14.20 4.71
N SER A 236 5.06 -13.30 4.03
CA SER A 236 5.09 -11.85 4.25
C SER A 236 3.76 -11.26 3.77
N LYS A 237 3.54 -9.93 3.97
CA LYS A 237 2.27 -9.31 3.58
C LYS A 237 2.47 -8.11 2.66
N GLY A 238 1.48 -7.86 1.81
CA GLY A 238 1.44 -6.71 0.90
C GLY A 238 2.47 -6.80 -0.22
N PHE A 239 3.06 -5.66 -0.61
CA PHE A 239 3.93 -5.58 -1.80
C PHE A 239 5.12 -6.54 -1.76
N SER A 240 5.71 -6.77 -0.57
CA SER A 240 6.84 -7.69 -0.43
C SER A 240 6.46 -9.14 -0.73
N ALA A 241 5.28 -9.58 -0.27
CA ALA A 241 4.75 -10.91 -0.56
C ALA A 241 4.43 -11.06 -2.05
N ALA A 242 3.77 -10.06 -2.64
CA ALA A 242 3.46 -10.05 -4.06
C ALA A 242 4.72 -10.16 -4.95
N ALA A 243 5.80 -9.46 -4.59
CA ALA A 243 7.06 -9.54 -5.31
C ALA A 243 7.70 -10.93 -5.23
N GLN A 244 7.61 -11.60 -4.07
CA GLN A 244 8.08 -12.99 -3.90
C GLN A 244 7.24 -13.97 -4.72
N ALA A 245 5.92 -13.85 -4.66
CA ALA A 245 4.99 -14.67 -5.44
C ALA A 245 5.29 -14.60 -6.95
N LEU A 246 5.43 -13.38 -7.49
CA LEU A 246 5.76 -13.17 -8.90
C LEU A 246 7.14 -13.73 -9.28
N TYR A 247 8.13 -13.58 -8.39
CA TYR A 247 9.48 -14.10 -8.60
C TYR A 247 9.49 -15.63 -8.72
N VAL A 248 8.74 -16.32 -7.84
CA VAL A 248 8.65 -17.78 -7.84
C VAL A 248 7.78 -18.29 -9.00
N SER A 249 6.65 -17.64 -9.31
CA SER A 249 5.82 -17.99 -10.47
C SER A 249 6.66 -17.90 -11.77
N GLY A 250 7.43 -16.81 -11.96
CA GLY A 250 8.33 -16.68 -13.11
C GLY A 250 9.40 -17.80 -13.18
N ALA A 251 9.97 -18.18 -12.04
CA ALA A 251 10.96 -19.25 -11.99
C ALA A 251 10.35 -20.63 -12.28
N LEU A 252 9.11 -20.89 -11.84
CA LEU A 252 8.35 -22.10 -12.19
C LEU A 252 8.08 -22.19 -13.68
N LYS A 253 7.61 -21.11 -14.32
CA LYS A 253 7.38 -21.07 -15.79
C LYS A 253 8.65 -21.37 -16.56
N MET A 254 9.78 -20.75 -16.22
CA MET A 254 11.07 -21.05 -16.83
C MET A 254 11.51 -22.51 -16.59
N GLY A 255 11.21 -23.06 -15.42
CA GLY A 255 11.50 -24.47 -15.11
C GLY A 255 10.71 -25.44 -15.97
N ALA A 256 9.43 -25.14 -16.20
CA ALA A 256 8.55 -25.92 -17.05
C ALA A 256 8.98 -25.83 -18.54
N GLU A 257 9.23 -24.64 -19.07
CA GLU A 257 9.71 -24.44 -20.45
C GLU A 257 11.00 -25.22 -20.75
N ASN A 258 11.91 -25.30 -19.79
CA ASN A 258 13.16 -26.04 -19.93
C ASN A 258 13.05 -27.53 -19.58
N GLU A 259 11.84 -28.06 -19.33
CA GLU A 259 11.57 -29.48 -19.05
C GLU A 259 12.41 -30.07 -17.91
N LEU A 260 12.72 -29.27 -16.94
CA LEU A 260 13.48 -29.71 -15.79
C LEU A 260 12.65 -30.67 -14.95
N LYS A 261 13.31 -31.69 -14.38
CA LYS A 261 12.68 -32.55 -13.37
C LYS A 261 12.13 -31.71 -12.22
N MET A 262 10.95 -32.03 -11.73
CA MET A 262 10.24 -31.33 -10.64
C MET A 262 11.15 -31.04 -9.43
N THR A 263 11.90 -32.02 -8.95
CA THR A 263 12.85 -31.84 -7.84
C THR A 263 13.99 -30.85 -8.16
N ALA A 264 14.45 -30.85 -9.41
CA ALA A 264 15.49 -29.91 -9.86
C ALA A 264 14.94 -28.45 -9.95
N VAL A 265 13.69 -28.28 -10.38
CA VAL A 265 12.99 -26.99 -10.36
C VAL A 265 12.89 -26.49 -8.92
N MET A 266 12.42 -27.31 -8.00
CA MET A 266 12.25 -26.95 -6.59
C MET A 266 13.58 -26.55 -5.94
N LYS A 267 14.66 -27.33 -6.16
CA LYS A 267 16.00 -27.00 -5.67
C LYS A 267 16.52 -25.67 -6.22
N LYS A 268 16.31 -25.40 -7.51
CA LYS A 268 16.70 -24.12 -8.12
C LYS A 268 15.91 -22.96 -7.55
N ILE A 269 14.60 -23.08 -7.40
CA ILE A 269 13.74 -22.04 -6.81
C ILE A 269 14.15 -21.77 -5.37
N ASN A 270 14.41 -22.80 -4.56
CA ASN A 270 14.90 -22.65 -3.20
C ASN A 270 16.18 -21.80 -3.14
N ASN A 271 17.16 -22.13 -3.98
CA ASN A 271 18.43 -21.39 -4.04
C ASN A 271 18.25 -19.95 -4.55
N LEU A 272 17.32 -19.71 -5.49
CA LEU A 272 16.99 -18.38 -5.97
C LEU A 272 16.36 -17.53 -4.85
N VAL A 273 15.37 -18.07 -4.14
CA VAL A 273 14.70 -17.39 -3.03
C VAL A 273 15.68 -17.09 -1.90
N HIS A 274 16.49 -18.09 -1.51
CA HIS A 274 17.50 -17.95 -0.47
C HIS A 274 18.52 -16.82 -0.74
N ARG A 275 18.92 -16.64 -2.00
CA ARG A 275 19.91 -15.61 -2.39
C ARG A 275 19.34 -14.20 -2.44
N VAL A 276 18.05 -14.05 -2.72
CA VAL A 276 17.43 -12.76 -3.00
C VAL A 276 16.70 -12.21 -1.79
N PHE A 277 16.07 -13.07 -1.01
CA PHE A 277 15.24 -12.64 0.12
C PHE A 277 15.90 -12.97 1.47
N PRO A 278 15.66 -12.18 2.54
CA PRO A 278 16.04 -12.55 3.89
C PRO A 278 15.44 -13.90 4.32
N TYR A 279 16.13 -14.64 5.17
CA TYR A 279 15.74 -16.00 5.59
C TYR A 279 14.35 -16.10 6.24
N GLU A 280 13.86 -15.00 6.81
CA GLU A 280 12.51 -14.89 7.41
C GLU A 280 11.39 -14.85 6.35
N ARG A 281 11.76 -14.65 5.08
CA ARG A 281 10.83 -14.53 3.96
C ARG A 281 10.86 -15.79 3.11
N PHE A 282 10.28 -16.84 3.63
CA PHE A 282 10.12 -18.12 2.95
C PHE A 282 8.82 -18.16 2.15
N ILE A 283 8.68 -19.19 1.34
CA ILE A 283 7.49 -19.48 0.55
C ILE A 283 7.09 -20.92 0.78
N THR A 284 5.81 -21.17 1.05
CA THR A 284 5.25 -22.50 0.96
C THR A 284 4.80 -22.77 -0.47
N LEU A 285 5.11 -23.94 -1.02
CA LEU A 285 4.85 -24.22 -2.42
C LEU A 285 4.42 -25.66 -2.62
N PHE A 286 3.26 -25.84 -3.23
CA PHE A 286 2.86 -27.12 -3.78
C PHE A 286 2.93 -27.06 -5.30
N TYR A 287 3.59 -28.04 -5.91
CA TYR A 287 3.71 -28.19 -7.35
C TYR A 287 3.41 -29.61 -7.77
N MET A 288 2.51 -29.80 -8.73
CA MET A 288 2.18 -31.11 -9.27
C MET A 288 2.18 -31.13 -10.81
N GLU A 289 2.37 -32.30 -11.37
CA GLU A 289 2.27 -32.59 -12.78
C GLU A 289 1.21 -33.68 -13.02
N ILE A 290 0.20 -33.38 -13.84
CA ILE A 290 -0.83 -34.32 -14.28
C ILE A 290 -0.63 -34.68 -15.74
N TYR A 291 -0.98 -35.91 -16.08
CA TYR A 291 -0.78 -36.49 -17.39
C TYR A 291 -2.11 -36.91 -18.04
N LYS A 292 -2.18 -36.76 -19.39
CA LYS A 292 -3.31 -37.26 -20.20
C LYS A 292 -3.24 -38.77 -20.40
N ASP A 293 -3.04 -39.52 -19.34
CA ASP A 293 -3.00 -40.95 -19.39
C ASP A 293 -4.33 -41.62 -18.91
N ALA A 294 -4.49 -42.89 -19.24
CA ALA A 294 -5.68 -43.63 -18.82
C ALA A 294 -5.74 -43.89 -17.31
N LYS A 295 -4.60 -43.85 -16.63
CA LYS A 295 -4.48 -44.15 -15.19
C LYS A 295 -4.63 -42.90 -14.31
N GLY A 296 -4.53 -41.69 -14.90
CA GLY A 296 -4.64 -40.43 -14.18
C GLY A 296 -3.44 -40.18 -13.26
N LEU A 297 -2.23 -40.54 -13.69
CA LEU A 297 -1.01 -40.31 -12.93
C LEU A 297 -0.85 -38.85 -12.55
N CYS A 298 -0.59 -38.58 -11.28
CA CYS A 298 -0.18 -37.30 -10.74
C CYS A 298 1.11 -37.48 -9.95
N LEU A 299 2.11 -36.65 -10.28
CA LEU A 299 3.33 -36.51 -9.50
C LEU A 299 3.27 -35.19 -8.77
N TYR A 300 3.79 -35.09 -7.53
CA TYR A 300 3.80 -33.84 -6.80
C TYR A 300 5.02 -33.65 -5.91
N VAL A 301 5.32 -32.40 -5.60
CA VAL A 301 6.22 -31.96 -4.54
C VAL A 301 5.46 -30.99 -3.66
N ASN A 302 5.48 -31.22 -2.36
CA ASN A 302 4.93 -30.31 -1.35
C ASN A 302 6.08 -29.75 -0.50
N ALA A 303 6.43 -28.50 -0.70
CA ALA A 303 7.45 -27.76 0.02
C ALA A 303 6.83 -26.97 1.18
N GLY A 304 6.32 -27.69 2.18
CA GLY A 304 5.74 -27.12 3.40
C GLY A 304 4.44 -26.34 3.20
N HIS A 305 3.75 -26.53 2.09
CA HIS A 305 2.43 -25.94 1.83
C HIS A 305 1.32 -26.72 2.53
N ASN A 306 0.17 -26.07 2.77
CA ASN A 306 -1.02 -26.71 3.30
C ASN A 306 -1.32 -27.99 2.52
N PRO A 307 -1.47 -29.14 3.19
CA PRO A 307 -1.66 -30.42 2.49
C PRO A 307 -2.95 -30.41 1.66
N PRO A 308 -2.86 -30.54 0.32
CA PRO A 308 -4.06 -30.63 -0.51
C PRO A 308 -4.94 -31.82 -0.13
N ILE A 309 -6.25 -31.65 -0.30
CA ILE A 309 -7.25 -32.67 0.00
C ILE A 309 -7.61 -33.42 -1.29
N HIS A 310 -7.27 -34.70 -1.37
CA HIS A 310 -7.71 -35.63 -2.41
C HIS A 310 -8.96 -36.34 -1.97
N LEU A 311 -10.05 -36.23 -2.70
CA LEU A 311 -11.28 -37.00 -2.54
C LEU A 311 -11.31 -38.11 -3.58
N ASN A 312 -11.17 -39.35 -3.13
CA ASN A 312 -11.54 -40.50 -3.95
C ASN A 312 -13.06 -40.60 -4.01
N TYR A 313 -13.61 -40.31 -5.18
CA TYR A 313 -15.06 -40.18 -5.36
C TYR A 313 -15.78 -41.54 -5.14
N ALA A 314 -15.22 -42.64 -5.65
CA ALA A 314 -15.83 -43.95 -5.58
C ALA A 314 -15.81 -44.53 -4.14
N ALA A 315 -14.69 -44.41 -3.46
CA ALA A 315 -14.54 -44.81 -2.07
C ALA A 315 -15.18 -43.87 -1.06
N ASN A 316 -15.55 -42.65 -1.49
CA ASN A 316 -16.05 -41.57 -0.64
C ASN A 316 -15.10 -41.28 0.54
N ASN A 317 -13.80 -41.39 0.30
CA ASN A 317 -12.74 -41.17 1.25
C ASN A 317 -11.89 -39.96 0.88
N MET A 318 -11.39 -39.25 1.90
CA MET A 318 -10.49 -38.11 1.74
C MET A 318 -9.13 -38.42 2.36
N GLU A 319 -8.09 -38.08 1.63
CA GLU A 319 -6.71 -38.14 2.13
C GLU A 319 -6.03 -36.78 1.88
N THR A 320 -4.97 -36.48 2.61
CA THR A 320 -4.18 -35.27 2.46
C THR A 320 -2.81 -35.59 1.91
N LEU A 321 -2.35 -34.78 0.95
CA LEU A 321 -1.03 -34.96 0.33
C LEU A 321 0.01 -34.20 1.17
N GLY A 322 0.73 -34.95 2.01
CA GLY A 322 1.69 -34.43 2.97
C GLY A 322 2.90 -33.74 2.34
N SER A 323 3.71 -33.08 3.18
CA SER A 323 4.95 -32.44 2.76
C SER A 323 5.99 -33.47 2.31
N THR A 324 6.68 -33.17 1.21
CA THR A 324 7.77 -34.00 0.64
C THR A 324 9.13 -33.30 0.73
N GLY A 325 9.17 -32.10 1.29
CA GLY A 325 10.39 -31.31 1.51
C GLY A 325 10.11 -30.07 2.37
N PRO A 326 11.16 -29.35 2.75
CA PRO A 326 11.04 -28.15 3.57
C PRO A 326 10.45 -26.98 2.78
N VAL A 327 10.00 -25.93 3.47
CA VAL A 327 9.60 -24.65 2.85
C VAL A 327 10.74 -24.06 2.02
N VAL A 328 10.40 -23.28 1.01
CA VAL A 328 11.36 -22.71 0.06
C VAL A 328 12.02 -21.44 0.63
N GLY A 329 13.35 -21.39 0.65
CA GLY A 329 14.15 -20.19 0.88
C GLY A 329 14.95 -20.09 2.18
N PRO A 330 14.58 -20.66 3.36
CA PRO A 330 15.28 -20.42 4.62
C PRO A 330 16.75 -20.90 4.61
N ALA A 331 17.05 -21.98 3.93
CA ALA A 331 18.40 -22.55 3.86
C ALA A 331 18.77 -22.92 2.42
N PRO A 332 20.04 -22.85 2.03
CA PRO A 332 20.48 -23.23 0.69
C PRO A 332 20.48 -24.76 0.52
N GLU A 333 20.56 -25.18 -0.74
CA GLU A 333 20.78 -26.61 -1.14
C GLU A 333 19.77 -27.58 -0.52
N GLN A 334 18.52 -27.15 -0.25
CA GLN A 334 17.49 -28.04 0.24
C GLN A 334 17.12 -29.08 -0.83
N GLU A 335 16.79 -30.29 -0.36
CA GLU A 335 16.36 -31.41 -1.20
C GLU A 335 14.86 -31.64 -1.07
N TYR A 336 14.25 -31.99 -2.18
CA TYR A 336 12.82 -32.23 -2.31
C TYR A 336 12.61 -33.62 -2.92
N ASN A 337 11.62 -34.34 -2.41
CA ASN A 337 11.22 -35.64 -2.95
C ASN A 337 9.92 -35.50 -3.73
N THR A 338 9.75 -36.37 -4.72
CA THR A 338 8.50 -36.47 -5.48
C THR A 338 7.69 -37.62 -4.89
N ASP A 339 6.39 -37.42 -4.70
CA ASP A 339 5.43 -38.44 -4.39
C ASP A 339 4.37 -38.50 -5.49
N SER A 340 3.48 -39.49 -5.47
CA SER A 340 2.53 -39.73 -6.55
C SER A 340 1.23 -40.34 -6.06
N PHE A 341 0.15 -40.07 -6.80
CA PHE A 341 -1.12 -40.76 -6.70
C PHE A 341 -1.78 -40.84 -8.08
N ASN A 342 -2.87 -41.59 -8.18
CA ASN A 342 -3.67 -41.62 -9.40
C ASN A 342 -5.04 -41.02 -9.14
N PHE A 343 -5.48 -40.17 -10.05
CA PHE A 343 -6.85 -39.70 -10.12
C PHE A 343 -7.73 -40.81 -10.73
N ASP A 344 -8.74 -41.28 -10.03
CA ASP A 344 -9.81 -42.06 -10.61
C ASP A 344 -10.89 -41.14 -11.22
N LYS A 345 -11.85 -41.72 -11.92
CA LYS A 345 -12.96 -40.96 -12.51
C LYS A 345 -13.79 -40.26 -11.43
N ASN A 346 -14.05 -38.95 -11.64
CA ASN A 346 -14.73 -38.02 -10.74
C ASN A 346 -13.96 -37.68 -9.46
N ASP A 347 -12.71 -38.12 -9.31
CA ASP A 347 -11.88 -37.67 -8.19
C ASP A 347 -11.63 -36.17 -8.22
N LEU A 348 -11.44 -35.62 -7.03
CA LEU A 348 -11.18 -34.19 -6.80
C LEU A 348 -9.88 -34.03 -6.04
N LEU A 349 -9.09 -33.04 -6.44
CA LEU A 349 -8.02 -32.50 -5.61
C LEU A 349 -8.29 -31.01 -5.34
N VAL A 350 -8.28 -30.64 -4.06
CA VAL A 350 -8.46 -29.25 -3.62
C VAL A 350 -7.18 -28.77 -2.99
N LEU A 351 -6.53 -27.83 -3.65
CA LEU A 351 -5.38 -27.09 -3.14
C LEU A 351 -5.88 -25.80 -2.53
N TYR A 352 -5.29 -25.37 -1.42
CA TYR A 352 -5.73 -24.16 -0.72
C TYR A 352 -4.61 -23.57 0.13
N THR A 353 -4.63 -22.26 0.30
CA THR A 353 -3.73 -21.54 1.21
C THR A 353 -4.32 -21.48 2.63
N ASP A 354 -3.51 -21.12 3.60
CA ASP A 354 -3.88 -21.07 5.02
C ASP A 354 -5.04 -20.11 5.30
N GLY A 355 -5.16 -19.00 4.52
CA GLY A 355 -6.28 -18.07 4.63
C GLY A 355 -7.67 -18.68 4.38
N ILE A 356 -7.75 -19.91 3.89
CA ILE A 356 -9.00 -20.68 3.83
C ILE A 356 -9.32 -21.31 5.19
N VAL A 357 -8.40 -22.10 5.75
CA VAL A 357 -8.64 -22.85 6.98
C VAL A 357 -8.42 -22.02 8.25
N GLU A 358 -7.55 -21.03 8.20
CA GLU A 358 -7.28 -20.09 9.29
C GLU A 358 -8.22 -18.88 9.29
N ALA A 359 -9.16 -18.78 8.34
CA ALA A 359 -10.20 -17.77 8.39
C ALA A 359 -10.95 -17.82 9.73
N THR A 360 -11.00 -16.68 10.44
CA THR A 360 -11.62 -16.60 11.77
C THR A 360 -13.03 -16.03 11.72
N ASN A 361 -13.86 -16.38 12.69
CA ASN A 361 -15.13 -15.71 12.95
C ASN A 361 -14.96 -14.60 14.02
N SER A 362 -16.06 -13.97 14.43
CA SER A 362 -16.07 -12.92 15.48
C SER A 362 -15.62 -13.40 16.85
N LYS A 363 -15.56 -14.71 17.09
CA LYS A 363 -15.12 -15.37 18.34
C LYS A 363 -13.68 -15.87 18.26
N PHE A 364 -12.95 -15.57 17.14
CA PHE A 364 -11.60 -16.06 16.86
C PHE A 364 -11.50 -17.60 16.70
N GLU A 365 -12.61 -18.28 16.36
CA GLU A 365 -12.58 -19.69 15.99
C GLU A 365 -12.19 -19.81 14.53
N PHE A 366 -11.32 -20.76 14.17
CA PHE A 366 -10.91 -21.03 12.80
C PHE A 366 -12.01 -21.75 12.01
N PHE A 367 -12.03 -21.53 10.70
CA PHE A 367 -12.86 -22.32 9.78
C PHE A 367 -12.47 -23.79 9.85
N GLY A 368 -11.19 -24.08 9.75
CA GLY A 368 -10.60 -25.39 9.94
C GLY A 368 -10.80 -26.36 8.75
N GLU A 369 -9.96 -27.40 8.72
CA GLU A 369 -10.02 -28.43 7.66
C GLU A 369 -11.32 -29.25 7.68
N ASP A 370 -11.90 -29.50 8.84
CA ASP A 370 -13.12 -30.32 8.94
C ASP A 370 -14.29 -29.69 8.20
N LYS A 371 -14.49 -28.35 8.36
CA LYS A 371 -15.52 -27.62 7.61
C LYS A 371 -15.19 -27.55 6.12
N LEU A 372 -13.90 -27.41 5.76
CA LEU A 372 -13.47 -27.45 4.37
C LEU A 372 -13.83 -28.82 3.75
N LYS A 373 -13.50 -29.92 4.41
CA LYS A 373 -13.84 -31.30 3.98
C LYS A 373 -15.34 -31.48 3.85
N GLU A 374 -16.13 -30.95 4.80
CA GLU A 374 -17.61 -30.98 4.72
C GLU A 374 -18.14 -30.24 3.48
N VAL A 375 -17.61 -29.04 3.19
CA VAL A 375 -18.00 -28.27 1.99
C VAL A 375 -17.64 -29.04 0.72
N ILE A 376 -16.45 -29.64 0.63
CA ILE A 376 -16.03 -30.44 -0.52
C ILE A 376 -16.97 -31.65 -0.73
N LEU A 377 -17.24 -32.38 0.34
CA LEU A 377 -18.07 -33.58 0.28
C LEU A 377 -19.50 -33.29 -0.15
N ASN A 378 -20.10 -32.22 0.40
CA ASN A 378 -21.47 -31.82 0.07
C ASN A 378 -21.60 -31.30 -1.36
N ASN A 379 -20.49 -30.89 -1.98
CA ASN A 379 -20.51 -30.28 -3.32
C ASN A 379 -19.74 -31.12 -4.38
N LYS A 380 -19.30 -32.33 -4.08
CA LYS A 380 -18.44 -33.17 -4.95
C LYS A 380 -18.98 -33.44 -6.35
N ASN A 381 -20.30 -33.32 -6.55
CA ASN A 381 -20.97 -33.58 -7.83
C ASN A 381 -20.97 -32.36 -8.77
N PHE A 382 -20.62 -31.19 -8.28
CA PHE A 382 -20.55 -29.96 -9.08
C PHE A 382 -19.27 -29.91 -9.91
N SER A 383 -19.17 -28.93 -10.81
CA SER A 383 -17.96 -28.62 -11.56
C SER A 383 -16.83 -28.10 -10.65
N ALA A 384 -15.59 -28.15 -11.13
CA ALA A 384 -14.44 -27.59 -10.39
C ALA A 384 -14.67 -26.12 -10.01
N LYS A 385 -15.26 -25.34 -10.92
CA LYS A 385 -15.63 -23.93 -10.71
C LYS A 385 -16.62 -23.75 -9.57
N GLU A 386 -17.73 -24.48 -9.61
CA GLU A 386 -18.76 -24.36 -8.59
C GLU A 386 -18.26 -24.79 -7.20
N ILE A 387 -17.44 -25.84 -7.15
CA ILE A 387 -16.83 -26.30 -5.88
C ILE A 387 -15.93 -25.21 -5.29
N ALA A 388 -15.03 -24.61 -6.09
CA ALA A 388 -14.17 -23.53 -5.64
C ALA A 388 -14.98 -22.34 -5.14
N GLN A 389 -16.03 -21.94 -5.88
CA GLN A 389 -16.91 -20.86 -5.47
C GLN A 389 -17.64 -21.15 -4.16
N LYS A 390 -18.13 -22.37 -3.96
CA LYS A 390 -18.79 -22.81 -2.72
C LYS A 390 -17.84 -22.78 -1.53
N ILE A 391 -16.59 -23.14 -1.72
CA ILE A 391 -15.55 -23.05 -0.66
C ILE A 391 -15.37 -21.58 -0.28
N ILE A 392 -15.15 -20.70 -1.25
CA ILE A 392 -14.97 -19.25 -1.00
C ILE A 392 -16.20 -18.64 -0.32
N GLU A 393 -17.42 -18.93 -0.80
CA GLU A 393 -18.66 -18.47 -0.19
C GLU A 393 -18.80 -18.92 1.28
N ALA A 394 -18.47 -20.16 1.58
CA ALA A 394 -18.53 -20.71 2.94
C ALA A 394 -17.55 -20.00 3.88
N VAL A 395 -16.30 -19.80 3.42
CA VAL A 395 -15.27 -19.09 4.19
C VAL A 395 -15.65 -17.63 4.40
N GLN A 396 -16.11 -16.92 3.35
CA GLN A 396 -16.54 -15.52 3.47
C GLN A 396 -17.73 -15.36 4.41
N LYS A 397 -18.71 -16.25 4.35
CA LYS A 397 -19.85 -16.25 5.27
C LYS A 397 -19.42 -16.50 6.72
N PHE A 398 -18.47 -17.40 6.94
CA PHE A 398 -17.95 -17.70 8.26
C PHE A 398 -17.16 -16.51 8.84
N SER A 399 -16.35 -15.84 8.02
CA SER A 399 -15.47 -14.74 8.41
C SER A 399 -16.06 -13.34 8.23
N ALA A 400 -17.35 -13.21 7.91
CA ALA A 400 -17.98 -11.92 7.57
C ALA A 400 -17.85 -10.82 8.64
N ARG A 401 -17.53 -11.15 9.90
CA ARG A 401 -17.29 -10.22 11.01
C ARG A 401 -15.90 -10.36 11.62
N ALA A 402 -14.97 -10.93 10.88
CA ALA A 402 -13.60 -11.11 11.33
C ALA A 402 -12.86 -9.77 11.39
N LYS A 403 -11.92 -9.65 12.34
CA LYS A 403 -10.99 -8.53 12.45
C LYS A 403 -9.68 -8.77 11.70
N TYR A 404 -9.33 -10.03 11.49
CA TYR A 404 -8.13 -10.47 10.80
C TYR A 404 -8.52 -11.28 9.59
N THR A 405 -7.92 -10.95 8.46
CA THR A 405 -8.11 -11.64 7.19
C THR A 405 -6.73 -11.91 6.58
N ASP A 406 -6.67 -12.92 5.73
CA ASP A 406 -5.50 -13.24 4.92
C ASP A 406 -5.92 -13.50 3.48
N ASP A 407 -4.96 -13.59 2.57
CA ASP A 407 -5.19 -13.97 1.18
C ASP A 407 -5.90 -15.33 1.13
N LYS A 408 -6.83 -15.51 0.23
CA LYS A 408 -7.62 -16.75 0.10
C LYS A 408 -7.49 -17.29 -1.29
N THR A 409 -6.76 -18.38 -1.43
CA THR A 409 -6.54 -19.03 -2.71
C THR A 409 -7.00 -20.48 -2.67
N VAL A 410 -7.75 -20.88 -3.70
CA VAL A 410 -8.24 -22.26 -3.90
C VAL A 410 -8.04 -22.64 -5.34
N VAL A 411 -7.49 -23.84 -5.57
CA VAL A 411 -7.46 -24.48 -6.88
C VAL A 411 -8.13 -25.84 -6.77
N VAL A 412 -9.12 -26.09 -7.60
CA VAL A 412 -9.83 -27.38 -7.69
C VAL A 412 -9.48 -28.04 -9.00
N VAL A 413 -8.99 -29.29 -8.92
CA VAL A 413 -8.74 -30.14 -10.07
C VAL A 413 -9.69 -31.32 -9.99
N LYS A 414 -10.50 -31.53 -11.03
CA LYS A 414 -11.49 -32.59 -11.12
C LYS A 414 -11.25 -33.44 -12.36
N ARG A 415 -11.15 -34.76 -12.22
CA ARG A 415 -11.11 -35.66 -13.35
C ARG A 415 -12.53 -36.06 -13.74
N ILE A 416 -12.95 -35.75 -14.96
CA ILE A 416 -14.34 -35.94 -15.43
C ILE A 416 -14.58 -37.28 -16.17
N ASN A 417 -13.56 -37.92 -16.71
CA ASN A 417 -13.66 -39.21 -17.43
C ASN A 417 -12.53 -40.19 -17.09
#